data_0fc4252d896c421645aae031d8498a91
#
_entry.id   0fc4252d896c421645aae031d8498a91
#
_cell.length_a   1.000
_cell.length_b   1.000
_cell.length_c   1.000
_cell.angle_alpha   90.00
_cell.angle_beta   90.00
_cell.angle_gamma   90.00
#
_symmetry.space_group_name_H-M   'P 1'
#
loop_
_entity.id
_entity.type
_entity.pdbx_description
1 polymer ?
#
loop_
_entity_poly.entity_id
_entity_poly.type
_entity_poly.pdbx_seq_one_letter_code
_entity_poly.pdbx_strand_id
1 'polypeptide(L)'
;MSLLSFDFETHKIQPGLLAPPVVCVSQAWRESSGAIDSSLLDREQGLESIHAQLSTDVVYVGANVAYDFVCLLAARPQLMPLVWKAYEEGRVFDVLIAGTLDAIYDGRLTDDGLFNSRGKKIQPGRYSLESATEDYLGRVDAKKNDRFRTSYALLENLPIEQWPPEASQYPVDDAVNA
;
A
#
# COMPACT_ATOMS: atom_id res chain seq x y z
N MET A 1 -14.31 -2.07 14.73
CA MET A 1 -13.81 -1.49 13.48
C MET A 1 -12.55 -2.25 13.15
N SER A 2 -12.53 -2.99 12.05
CA SER A 2 -11.36 -3.74 11.59
C SER A 2 -10.51 -2.88 10.66
N LEU A 3 -9.19 -3.06 10.70
CA LEU A 3 -8.26 -2.42 9.80
C LEU A 3 -7.82 -3.44 8.76
N LEU A 4 -7.79 -3.02 7.50
CA LEU A 4 -7.26 -3.78 6.39
C LEU A 4 -6.22 -2.92 5.67
N SER A 5 -4.97 -3.33 5.72
CA SER A 5 -3.95 -2.81 4.81
C SER A 5 -3.95 -3.61 3.52
N PHE A 6 -3.73 -2.96 2.39
CA PHE A 6 -3.57 -3.63 1.10
C PHE A 6 -2.63 -2.84 0.19
N ASP A 7 -2.00 -3.57 -0.71
CA ASP A 7 -1.09 -3.03 -1.72
C ASP A 7 -1.23 -3.82 -3.02
N PHE A 8 -1.18 -3.14 -4.15
CA PHE A 8 -1.31 -3.72 -5.48
C PHE A 8 0.02 -3.73 -6.21
N GLU A 9 0.48 -4.89 -6.59
CA GLU A 9 1.54 -4.98 -7.58
C GLU A 9 0.95 -4.97 -8.98
N THR A 10 1.50 -4.11 -9.81
CA THR A 10 0.95 -3.81 -11.13
C THR A 10 2.01 -3.95 -12.23
N HIS A 11 1.57 -3.89 -13.47
CA HIS A 11 2.48 -3.59 -14.56
C HIS A 11 3.14 -2.22 -14.34
N LYS A 12 4.26 -1.99 -15.01
CA LYS A 12 4.98 -0.73 -14.90
C LYS A 12 4.13 0.43 -15.42
N ILE A 13 4.08 1.51 -14.65
CA ILE A 13 3.50 2.80 -15.06
C ILE A 13 4.21 3.28 -16.34
N GLN A 14 3.42 3.72 -17.31
CA GLN A 14 3.90 4.25 -18.59
C GLN A 14 3.15 5.53 -18.94
N PRO A 15 3.70 6.40 -19.80
CA PRO A 15 2.96 7.54 -20.31
C PRO A 15 1.63 7.11 -20.93
N GLY A 16 0.53 7.70 -20.48
CA GLY A 16 -0.82 7.35 -20.91
C GLY A 16 -1.44 6.12 -20.23
N LEU A 17 -0.68 5.43 -19.36
CA LEU A 17 -1.15 4.28 -18.58
C LEU A 17 -0.77 4.49 -17.09
N LEU A 18 -1.50 5.38 -16.42
CA LEU A 18 -1.25 5.72 -15.01
C LEU A 18 -1.89 4.74 -14.02
N ALA A 19 -2.85 3.94 -14.47
CA ALA A 19 -3.47 2.84 -13.73
C ALA A 19 -3.24 1.53 -14.50
N PRO A 20 -2.04 0.95 -14.41
CA PRO A 20 -1.71 -0.26 -15.14
C PRO A 20 -2.43 -1.48 -14.57
N PRO A 21 -2.51 -2.60 -15.35
CA PRO A 21 -3.13 -3.83 -14.90
C PRO A 21 -2.52 -4.33 -13.58
N VAL A 22 -3.39 -4.75 -12.66
CA VAL A 22 -3.02 -5.41 -11.41
C VAL A 22 -2.52 -6.82 -11.72
N VAL A 23 -1.47 -7.25 -11.04
CA VAL A 23 -0.89 -8.60 -11.13
C VAL A 23 -1.24 -9.42 -9.90
N CYS A 24 -1.03 -8.87 -8.71
CA CYS A 24 -1.42 -9.51 -7.45
C CYS A 24 -1.82 -8.44 -6.42
N VAL A 25 -2.42 -8.90 -5.34
CA VAL A 25 -2.88 -8.08 -4.22
C VAL A 25 -2.35 -8.68 -2.94
N SER A 26 -1.60 -7.91 -2.17
CA SER A 26 -1.26 -8.26 -0.81
C SER A 26 -2.23 -7.60 0.16
N GLN A 27 -2.51 -8.27 1.26
CA GLN A 27 -3.39 -7.79 2.32
C GLN A 27 -2.79 -8.12 3.67
N ALA A 28 -2.99 -7.23 4.64
CA ALA A 28 -2.67 -7.49 6.03
C ALA A 28 -3.79 -6.94 6.93
N TRP A 29 -4.10 -7.67 8.00
CA TRP A 29 -5.13 -7.27 8.96
C TRP A 29 -4.70 -7.65 10.37
N ARG A 30 -5.21 -6.90 11.33
CA ARG A 30 -4.96 -7.18 12.74
C ARG A 30 -6.08 -8.05 13.30
N GLU A 31 -5.72 -9.20 13.82
CA GLU A 31 -6.63 -10.06 14.53
C GLU A 31 -7.01 -9.50 15.91
N SER A 32 -8.06 -10.06 16.52
CA SER A 32 -8.48 -9.74 17.89
C SER A 32 -7.40 -10.08 18.94
N SER A 33 -6.52 -11.00 18.65
CA SER A 33 -5.34 -11.35 19.45
C SER A 33 -4.27 -10.25 19.47
N GLY A 34 -4.33 -9.30 18.54
CA GLY A 34 -3.31 -8.31 18.27
C GLY A 34 -2.24 -8.77 17.26
N ALA A 35 -2.26 -10.04 16.85
CA ALA A 35 -1.39 -10.54 15.78
C ALA A 35 -1.78 -9.91 14.44
N ILE A 36 -0.78 -9.73 13.59
CA ILE A 36 -0.99 -9.33 12.19
C ILE A 36 -0.97 -10.61 11.37
N ASP A 37 -2.04 -10.84 10.63
CA ASP A 37 -2.13 -11.86 9.61
C ASP A 37 -2.06 -11.21 8.23
N SER A 38 -1.61 -11.95 7.22
CA SER A 38 -1.38 -11.42 5.88
C SER A 38 -1.59 -12.48 4.80
N SER A 39 -1.91 -12.04 3.61
CA SER A 39 -2.04 -12.91 2.45
C SER A 39 -1.54 -12.23 1.18
N LEU A 40 -1.04 -13.04 0.25
CA LEU A 40 -0.79 -12.66 -1.12
C LEU A 40 -1.77 -13.41 -2.01
N LEU A 41 -2.54 -12.69 -2.79
CA LEU A 41 -3.63 -13.20 -3.62
C LEU A 41 -3.31 -12.94 -5.10
N ASP A 42 -3.71 -13.85 -5.97
CA ASP A 42 -3.70 -13.55 -7.38
C ASP A 42 -4.66 -12.39 -7.70
N ARG A 43 -4.57 -11.88 -8.91
CA ARG A 43 -5.35 -10.73 -9.35
C ARG A 43 -6.84 -10.88 -9.06
N GLU A 44 -7.46 -11.98 -9.51
CA GLU A 44 -8.91 -12.12 -9.41
C GLU A 44 -9.35 -12.33 -7.97
N GLN A 45 -8.66 -13.17 -7.22
CA GLN A 45 -8.91 -13.38 -5.79
C GLN A 45 -8.75 -12.08 -5.00
N GLY A 46 -7.71 -11.32 -5.28
CA GLY A 46 -7.44 -10.04 -4.62
C GLY A 46 -8.50 -8.98 -4.91
N LEU A 47 -8.88 -8.81 -6.18
CA LEU A 47 -9.93 -7.87 -6.58
C LEU A 47 -11.30 -8.24 -5.97
N GLU A 48 -11.64 -9.53 -5.90
CA GLU A 48 -12.88 -9.99 -5.26
C GLU A 48 -12.82 -9.81 -3.74
N SER A 49 -11.67 -10.04 -3.11
CA SER A 49 -11.49 -9.79 -1.68
C SER A 49 -11.73 -8.32 -1.33
N ILE A 50 -11.09 -7.38 -2.05
CA ILE A 50 -11.29 -5.94 -1.83
C ILE A 50 -12.76 -5.56 -2.11
N HIS A 51 -13.38 -6.08 -3.17
CA HIS A 51 -14.80 -5.84 -3.46
C HIS A 51 -15.70 -6.27 -2.28
N ALA A 52 -15.49 -7.46 -1.74
CA ALA A 52 -16.27 -7.94 -0.59
C ALA A 52 -16.10 -7.02 0.63
N GLN A 53 -14.88 -6.57 0.90
CA GLN A 53 -14.57 -5.68 2.01
C GLN A 53 -15.17 -4.27 1.84
N LEU A 54 -15.26 -3.74 0.61
CA LEU A 54 -15.84 -2.41 0.34
C LEU A 54 -17.30 -2.29 0.79
N SER A 55 -18.02 -3.41 0.88
CA SER A 55 -19.40 -3.48 1.36
C SER A 55 -19.52 -3.54 2.89
N THR A 56 -18.40 -3.55 3.62
CA THR A 56 -18.33 -3.61 5.08
C THR A 56 -17.92 -2.26 5.69
N ASP A 57 -17.74 -2.21 7.00
CA ASP A 57 -17.26 -1.05 7.76
C ASP A 57 -15.75 -1.09 8.04
N VAL A 58 -15.00 -1.86 7.25
CA VAL A 58 -13.54 -1.93 7.29
C VAL A 58 -12.91 -0.57 7.00
N VAL A 59 -11.89 -0.21 7.74
CA VAL A 59 -11.01 0.93 7.44
C VAL A 59 -9.82 0.44 6.63
N TYR A 60 -9.64 1.06 5.48
CA TYR A 60 -8.53 0.79 4.57
C TYR A 60 -7.33 1.62 4.96
N VAL A 61 -6.18 0.98 5.05
CA VAL A 61 -4.89 1.62 5.33
C VAL A 61 -3.94 1.28 4.19
N GLY A 62 -3.11 2.22 3.77
CA GLY A 62 -2.12 1.96 2.72
C GLY A 62 -1.15 3.11 2.54
N ALA A 63 -0.09 2.84 1.82
CA ALA A 63 0.90 3.83 1.43
C ALA A 63 0.62 4.31 0.00
N ASN A 64 0.13 5.54 -0.18
CA ASN A 64 -0.37 6.04 -1.46
C ASN A 64 -1.62 5.28 -1.95
N VAL A 65 -2.51 4.95 -1.02
CA VAL A 65 -3.69 4.10 -1.22
C VAL A 65 -4.62 4.57 -2.36
N ALA A 66 -4.56 5.85 -2.72
CA ALA A 66 -5.30 6.39 -3.86
C ALA A 66 -4.86 5.76 -5.19
N TYR A 67 -3.59 5.41 -5.35
CA TYR A 67 -3.08 4.71 -6.52
C TYR A 67 -3.70 3.31 -6.64
N ASP A 68 -3.78 2.58 -5.55
CA ASP A 68 -4.33 1.24 -5.51
C ASP A 68 -5.82 1.25 -5.85
N PHE A 69 -6.59 2.21 -5.30
CA PHE A 69 -7.98 2.39 -5.68
C PHE A 69 -8.17 2.79 -7.14
N VAL A 70 -7.28 3.58 -7.72
CA VAL A 70 -7.34 3.91 -9.15
C VAL A 70 -7.08 2.65 -10.00
N CYS A 71 -6.12 1.80 -9.63
CA CYS A 71 -5.88 0.51 -10.29
C CYS A 71 -7.07 -0.46 -10.13
N LEU A 72 -7.68 -0.51 -8.94
CA LEU A 72 -8.92 -1.25 -8.70
C LEU A 72 -10.03 -0.78 -9.65
N LEU A 73 -10.26 0.53 -9.74
CA LEU A 73 -11.31 1.11 -10.56
C LEU A 73 -11.05 0.97 -12.07
N ALA A 74 -9.78 0.94 -12.48
CA ALA A 74 -9.43 0.60 -13.86
C ALA A 74 -9.79 -0.85 -14.21
N ALA A 75 -9.63 -1.78 -13.25
CA ALA A 75 -9.98 -3.19 -13.41
C ALA A 75 -11.49 -3.46 -13.19
N ARG A 76 -12.15 -2.71 -12.30
CA ARG A 76 -13.54 -2.89 -11.85
C ARG A 76 -14.27 -1.54 -11.71
N PRO A 77 -14.61 -0.84 -12.82
CA PRO A 77 -15.19 0.51 -12.78
C PRO A 77 -16.50 0.59 -12.00
N GLN A 78 -17.26 -0.50 -11.93
CA GLN A 78 -18.52 -0.59 -11.20
C GLN A 78 -18.36 -0.40 -9.68
N LEU A 79 -17.15 -0.52 -9.13
CA LEU A 79 -16.87 -0.32 -7.71
C LEU A 79 -16.74 1.16 -7.32
N MET A 80 -16.76 2.08 -8.26
CA MET A 80 -16.63 3.52 -8.01
C MET A 80 -17.53 4.03 -6.87
N PRO A 81 -18.85 3.70 -6.82
CA PRO A 81 -19.71 4.18 -5.73
C PRO A 81 -19.27 3.68 -4.35
N LEU A 82 -18.78 2.44 -4.27
CA LEU A 82 -18.30 1.86 -3.00
C LEU A 82 -16.99 2.48 -2.54
N VAL A 83 -16.07 2.73 -3.46
CA VAL A 83 -14.81 3.43 -3.15
C VAL A 83 -15.10 4.85 -2.67
N TRP A 84 -15.96 5.63 -3.38
CA TRP A 84 -16.34 6.95 -2.92
C TRP A 84 -17.01 6.94 -1.56
N LYS A 85 -17.90 5.99 -1.31
CA LYS A 85 -18.53 5.83 0.00
C LYS A 85 -17.50 5.60 1.10
N ALA A 86 -16.46 4.79 0.85
CA ALA A 86 -15.39 4.57 1.82
C ALA A 86 -14.64 5.88 2.16
N TYR A 87 -14.37 6.73 1.17
CA TYR A 87 -13.78 8.06 1.39
C TYR A 87 -14.72 9.00 2.16
N GLU A 88 -16.00 9.09 1.77
CA GLU A 88 -16.99 9.93 2.43
C GLU A 88 -17.21 9.55 3.90
N GLU A 89 -17.13 8.27 4.20
CA GLU A 89 -17.26 7.73 5.57
C GLU A 89 -15.95 7.81 6.38
N GLY A 90 -14.87 8.36 5.82
CA GLY A 90 -13.57 8.46 6.51
C GLY A 90 -12.92 7.09 6.76
N ARG A 91 -13.22 6.10 5.93
CA ARG A 91 -12.68 4.74 6.04
C ARG A 91 -11.42 4.49 5.19
N VAL A 92 -10.80 5.54 4.69
CA VAL A 92 -9.55 5.45 3.91
C VAL A 92 -8.47 6.26 4.60
N PHE A 93 -7.39 5.62 4.96
CA PHE A 93 -6.27 6.22 5.67
C PHE A 93 -4.95 5.98 4.92
N ASP A 94 -4.30 7.07 4.52
CA ASP A 94 -3.00 7.02 3.84
C ASP A 94 -1.87 7.35 4.83
N VAL A 95 -1.01 6.37 5.11
CA VAL A 95 0.07 6.51 6.08
C VAL A 95 1.12 7.55 5.67
N LEU A 96 1.29 7.78 4.36
CA LEU A 96 2.26 8.78 3.88
C LEU A 96 1.74 10.21 4.07
N ILE A 97 0.43 10.41 3.85
CA ILE A 97 -0.23 11.69 4.13
C ILE A 97 -0.22 11.93 5.62
N ALA A 98 -0.61 10.95 6.43
CA ALA A 98 -0.63 11.07 7.89
C ALA A 98 0.76 11.42 8.44
N GLY A 99 1.80 10.70 8.03
CA GLY A 99 3.18 10.98 8.44
C GLY A 99 3.67 12.37 8.04
N THR A 100 3.24 12.85 6.87
CA THR A 100 3.56 14.21 6.41
C THR A 100 2.86 15.26 7.28
N LEU A 101 1.56 15.07 7.58
CA LEU A 101 0.80 15.99 8.44
C LEU A 101 1.34 16.02 9.86
N ASP A 102 1.70 14.87 10.41
CA ASP A 102 2.34 14.74 11.72
C ASP A 102 3.67 15.52 11.78
N ALA A 103 4.48 15.37 10.74
CA ALA A 103 5.74 16.12 10.64
C ALA A 103 5.53 17.65 10.51
N ILE A 104 4.46 18.08 9.85
CA ILE A 104 4.09 19.51 9.79
C ILE A 104 3.66 19.99 11.18
N TYR A 105 2.81 19.22 11.86
CA TYR A 105 2.34 19.53 13.19
C TYR A 105 3.49 19.68 14.21
N ASP A 106 4.49 18.80 14.13
CA ASP A 106 5.69 18.82 14.96
C ASP A 106 6.73 19.89 14.54
N GLY A 107 6.45 20.68 13.51
CA GLY A 107 7.41 21.68 13.00
C GLY A 107 8.64 21.06 12.29
N ARG A 108 8.54 19.81 11.84
CA ARG A 108 9.61 19.09 11.13
C ARG A 108 9.66 19.40 9.62
N LEU A 109 8.71 20.16 9.10
CA LEU A 109 8.77 20.76 7.76
C LEU A 109 9.32 22.18 7.87
N THR A 110 10.47 22.41 7.27
CA THR A 110 11.19 23.70 7.30
C THR A 110 11.53 24.15 5.87
N ASP A 111 12.12 25.33 5.72
CA ASP A 111 12.64 25.82 4.42
C ASP A 111 13.70 24.88 3.83
N ASP A 112 14.42 24.14 4.69
CA ASP A 112 15.39 23.14 4.26
C ASP A 112 14.77 21.80 3.84
N GLY A 113 13.49 21.60 4.08
CA GLY A 113 12.72 20.41 3.70
C GLY A 113 12.06 19.70 4.88
N LEU A 114 11.65 18.45 4.63
CA LEU A 114 10.98 17.59 5.59
C LEU A 114 11.99 16.72 6.34
N PHE A 115 11.83 16.61 7.67
CA PHE A 115 12.69 15.81 8.53
C PHE A 115 11.87 14.75 9.28
N ASN A 116 12.46 13.58 9.53
CA ASN A 116 11.86 12.58 10.41
C ASN A 116 12.02 12.94 11.89
N SER A 117 11.45 12.15 12.79
CA SER A 117 11.52 12.38 14.25
C SER A 117 12.95 12.38 14.81
N ARG A 118 13.91 11.79 14.08
CA ARG A 118 15.34 11.72 14.43
C ARG A 118 16.18 12.84 13.81
N GLY A 119 15.55 13.81 13.13
CA GLY A 119 16.25 14.92 12.46
C GLY A 119 16.92 14.53 11.13
N LYS A 120 16.64 13.35 10.57
CA LYS A 120 17.15 12.95 9.26
C LYS A 120 16.25 13.52 8.16
N LYS A 121 16.85 14.20 7.17
CA LYS A 121 16.12 14.76 6.04
C LYS A 121 15.50 13.67 5.17
N ILE A 122 14.18 13.77 4.95
CA ILE A 122 13.43 12.86 4.10
C ILE A 122 13.52 13.32 2.64
N GLN A 123 13.95 12.46 1.76
CA GLN A 123 14.03 12.71 0.32
C GLN A 123 12.98 11.87 -0.42
N PRO A 124 12.26 12.40 -1.39
CA PRO A 124 12.31 13.73 -2.01
C PRO A 124 11.41 14.82 -1.34
N GLY A 125 11.35 14.89 -0.02
CA GLY A 125 10.54 15.87 0.70
C GLY A 125 9.10 15.42 1.00
N ARG A 126 8.83 14.12 0.90
CA ARG A 126 7.60 13.46 1.33
C ARG A 126 7.93 12.12 1.97
N TYR A 127 7.09 11.66 2.88
CA TYR A 127 7.24 10.31 3.41
C TYR A 127 7.16 9.27 2.30
N SER A 128 7.98 8.24 2.41
CA SER A 128 7.83 6.95 1.74
C SER A 128 7.44 5.91 2.79
N LEU A 129 6.96 4.75 2.39
CA LEU A 129 6.66 3.66 3.34
C LEU A 129 7.91 3.29 4.16
N GLU A 130 9.09 3.22 3.53
CA GLU A 130 10.38 3.00 4.23
C GLU A 130 10.65 4.08 5.28
N SER A 131 10.46 5.37 4.94
CA SER A 131 10.65 6.47 5.90
C SER A 131 9.66 6.43 7.05
N ALA A 132 8.40 6.09 6.78
CA ALA A 132 7.37 5.94 7.79
C ALA A 132 7.69 4.75 8.73
N THR A 133 8.08 3.62 8.17
CA THR A 133 8.49 2.42 8.93
C THR A 133 9.69 2.72 9.82
N GLU A 134 10.71 3.43 9.31
CA GLU A 134 11.87 3.86 10.11
C GLU A 134 11.44 4.80 11.24
N ASP A 135 10.57 5.75 10.96
CA ASP A 135 10.18 6.79 11.91
C ASP A 135 9.25 6.27 13.02
N TYR A 136 8.21 5.52 12.64
CA TYR A 136 7.17 5.08 13.58
C TYR A 136 7.42 3.71 14.20
N LEU A 137 8.03 2.77 13.46
CA LEU A 137 8.27 1.42 13.95
C LEU A 137 9.72 1.19 14.41
N GLY A 138 10.63 2.15 14.14
CA GLY A 138 12.04 2.02 14.48
C GLY A 138 12.77 0.92 13.68
N ARG A 139 12.17 0.43 12.60
CA ARG A 139 12.74 -0.59 11.72
C ARG A 139 13.44 0.09 10.55
N VAL A 140 14.64 -0.36 10.24
CA VAL A 140 15.30 -0.04 8.98
C VAL A 140 15.14 -1.28 8.12
N ASP A 141 14.24 -1.22 7.16
CA ASP A 141 14.09 -2.33 6.22
C ASP A 141 15.42 -2.54 5.48
N ALA A 142 15.85 -3.79 5.40
CA ALA A 142 16.96 -4.16 4.52
C ALA A 142 16.63 -3.63 3.13
N LYS A 143 17.62 -2.98 2.46
CA LYS A 143 17.43 -2.37 1.14
C LYS A 143 16.58 -3.28 0.27
N LYS A 144 15.36 -2.81 -0.03
CA LYS A 144 14.41 -3.54 -0.85
C LYS A 144 15.12 -3.92 -2.15
N ASN A 145 15.05 -5.18 -2.49
CA ASN A 145 15.61 -5.67 -3.75
C ASN A 145 14.71 -5.14 -4.87
N ASP A 146 15.05 -3.99 -5.45
CA ASP A 146 14.29 -3.27 -6.48
C ASP A 146 14.01 -4.13 -7.74
N ARG A 147 14.58 -5.33 -7.81
CA ARG A 147 14.49 -6.21 -8.98
C ARG A 147 13.04 -6.54 -9.35
N PHE A 148 12.18 -6.80 -8.38
CA PHE A 148 10.79 -7.21 -8.62
C PHE A 148 9.82 -6.05 -8.70
N ARG A 149 10.08 -4.94 -8.01
CA ARG A 149 9.20 -3.76 -7.95
C ARG A 149 8.69 -3.25 -9.31
N THR A 150 9.43 -3.47 -10.39
CA THR A 150 9.05 -3.04 -11.74
C THR A 150 8.85 -4.20 -12.70
N SER A 151 8.79 -5.44 -12.21
CA SER A 151 8.86 -6.66 -13.04
C SER A 151 7.72 -7.64 -12.78
N TYR A 152 6.70 -7.27 -11.99
CA TYR A 152 5.57 -8.16 -11.68
C TYR A 152 4.81 -8.63 -12.92
N ALA A 153 4.77 -7.81 -13.99
CA ALA A 153 4.20 -8.23 -15.26
C ALA A 153 4.78 -9.55 -15.83
N LEU A 154 6.03 -9.88 -15.47
CA LEU A 154 6.66 -11.13 -15.88
C LEU A 154 6.13 -12.35 -15.11
N LEU A 155 5.47 -12.12 -13.98
CA LEU A 155 4.93 -13.15 -13.10
C LEU A 155 3.42 -13.37 -13.29
N GLU A 156 2.74 -12.51 -14.04
CA GLU A 156 1.26 -12.48 -14.18
C GLU A 156 0.65 -13.84 -14.58
N ASN A 157 1.35 -14.63 -15.38
CA ASN A 157 0.86 -15.92 -15.86
C ASN A 157 1.42 -17.12 -15.09
N LEU A 158 2.10 -16.88 -13.96
CA LEU A 158 2.64 -17.92 -13.10
C LEU A 158 1.79 -18.01 -11.82
N PRO A 159 1.43 -19.22 -11.36
CA PRO A 159 0.87 -19.40 -10.03
C PRO A 159 1.81 -18.80 -8.97
N ILE A 160 1.25 -18.17 -7.94
CA ILE A 160 2.03 -17.50 -6.88
C ILE A 160 3.02 -18.46 -6.20
N GLU A 161 2.64 -19.74 -6.08
CA GLU A 161 3.48 -20.78 -5.48
C GLU A 161 4.76 -21.09 -6.29
N GLN A 162 4.82 -20.62 -7.52
CA GLN A 162 5.99 -20.76 -8.40
C GLN A 162 6.82 -19.47 -8.48
N TRP A 163 6.41 -18.42 -7.77
CA TRP A 163 7.17 -17.17 -7.76
C TRP A 163 8.46 -17.31 -6.94
N PRO A 164 9.49 -16.56 -7.29
CA PRO A 164 10.65 -16.42 -6.42
C PRO A 164 10.23 -15.95 -5.03
N PRO A 165 10.79 -16.50 -3.93
CA PRO A 165 10.40 -16.13 -2.57
C PRO A 165 10.42 -14.63 -2.31
N GLU A 166 11.41 -13.92 -2.85
CA GLU A 166 11.54 -12.48 -2.69
C GLU A 166 10.40 -11.71 -3.39
N ALA A 167 9.89 -12.23 -4.52
CA ALA A 167 8.77 -11.64 -5.23
C ALA A 167 7.44 -11.84 -4.50
N SER A 168 7.28 -12.93 -3.77
CA SER A 168 6.09 -13.19 -2.96
C SER A 168 6.13 -12.44 -1.63
N GLN A 169 7.32 -12.26 -1.04
CA GLN A 169 7.48 -11.62 0.27
C GLN A 169 7.35 -10.10 0.18
N TYR A 170 7.88 -9.48 -0.87
CA TYR A 170 7.93 -8.03 -1.02
C TYR A 170 6.56 -7.34 -0.88
N PRO A 171 5.47 -7.76 -1.60
CA PRO A 171 4.16 -7.14 -1.47
C PRO A 171 3.56 -7.33 -0.07
N VAL A 172 3.80 -8.51 0.53
CA VAL A 172 3.32 -8.81 1.88
C VAL A 172 3.97 -7.88 2.90
N ASP A 173 5.28 -7.64 2.78
CA ASP A 173 6.00 -6.71 3.65
C ASP A 173 5.46 -5.27 3.50
N ASP A 174 5.11 -4.84 2.28
CA ASP A 174 4.54 -3.53 2.04
C ASP A 174 3.15 -3.39 2.68
N ALA A 175 2.28 -4.40 2.58
CA ALA A 175 0.99 -4.40 3.24
C ALA A 175 1.10 -4.46 4.78
N VAL A 176 2.04 -5.24 5.33
CA VAL A 176 2.26 -5.35 6.79
C VAL A 176 2.85 -4.08 7.39
N ASN A 177 3.65 -3.33 6.62
CA ASN A 177 4.32 -2.11 7.09
C ASN A 177 3.46 -0.84 6.91
N ALA A 178 2.36 -0.91 6.17
CA ALA A 178 1.41 0.19 6.04
C ALA A 178 0.38 0.20 7.18
#